data_d0d8ff36aabbb97938e3e075c6549b11
#
_entry.id   d0d8ff36aabbb97938e3e075c6549b11
#
_cell.length_a   1.000
_cell.length_b   1.000
_cell.length_c   1.000
_cell.angle_alpha   90.00
_cell.angle_beta   90.00
_cell.angle_gamma   90.00
#
_symmetry.space_group_name_H-M   'P 1'
#
loop_
_entity.id
_entity.type
_entity.pdbx_description
1 polymer ?
#
loop_
_entity_poly.entity_id
_entity_poly.type
_entity_poly.pdbx_seq_one_letter_code
_entity_poly.pdbx_strand_id
1 'polypeptide(L)'
;ICVLSHIRTQLACLENDAPVEIMFQSLAGTQRTLVEEFDCDIELLDRCYRAMAERGPLRDAVRQFMYFETGQGSEYSYGKHDGIDMTTTEALCYTLARRYNPFMVNNVTGFIGPETHRSNMEMILSNLQDHFMGKLLGLPMGMAPCYTLHSEITLEGQQIATELLTAA
;
A
#
# COMPACT_ATOMS: atom_id res chain seq x y z
N ILE A 1 -8.04 -12.78 -11.09
CA ILE A 1 -7.11 -13.34 -10.09
C ILE A 1 -6.26 -12.20 -9.57
N CYS A 2 -6.39 -11.87 -8.29
CA CYS A 2 -5.47 -10.98 -7.62
C CYS A 2 -4.30 -11.82 -7.09
N VAL A 3 -3.11 -11.58 -7.59
CA VAL A 3 -1.92 -12.29 -7.15
C VAL A 3 -1.00 -11.27 -6.50
N LEU A 4 -0.65 -11.47 -5.24
CA LEU A 4 0.35 -10.65 -4.54
C LEU A 4 1.75 -10.98 -5.10
N SER A 5 1.96 -10.63 -6.35
CA SER A 5 3.23 -10.78 -7.05
C SER A 5 3.67 -9.41 -7.58
N HIS A 6 4.91 -9.32 -8.01
CA HIS A 6 5.41 -8.09 -8.62
C HIS A 6 4.54 -7.68 -9.83
N ILE A 7 4.26 -6.39 -9.96
CA ILE A 7 3.35 -5.86 -10.99
C ILE A 7 3.78 -6.22 -12.43
N ARG A 8 5.09 -6.34 -12.70
CA ARG A 8 5.59 -6.78 -14.02
C ARG A 8 5.14 -8.19 -14.37
N THR A 9 5.09 -9.10 -13.37
CA THR A 9 4.61 -10.46 -13.56
C THR A 9 3.13 -10.47 -13.87
N GLN A 10 2.35 -9.65 -13.17
CA GLN A 10 0.91 -9.51 -13.43
C GLN A 10 0.64 -8.92 -14.81
N LEU A 11 1.44 -7.92 -15.22
CA LEU A 11 1.37 -7.36 -16.57
C LEU A 11 1.67 -8.42 -17.63
N ALA A 12 2.73 -9.21 -17.43
CA ALA A 12 3.04 -10.31 -18.36
C ALA A 12 1.93 -11.36 -18.41
N CYS A 13 1.27 -11.67 -17.29
CA CYS A 13 0.10 -12.56 -17.29
C CYS A 13 -1.03 -11.96 -18.13
N LEU A 14 -1.35 -10.69 -17.97
CA LEU A 14 -2.38 -10.01 -18.74
C LEU A 14 -2.04 -9.95 -20.24
N GLU A 15 -0.77 -9.69 -20.58
CA GLU A 15 -0.26 -9.66 -21.95
C GLU A 15 -0.32 -11.05 -22.63
N ASN A 16 -0.37 -12.13 -21.85
CA ASN A 16 -0.56 -13.52 -22.29
C ASN A 16 -2.00 -14.04 -22.06
N ASP A 17 -2.96 -13.14 -22.05
CA ASP A 17 -4.41 -13.42 -21.98
C ASP A 17 -4.87 -14.15 -20.70
N ALA A 18 -4.08 -14.09 -19.62
CA ALA A 18 -4.53 -14.55 -18.32
C ALA A 18 -5.50 -13.52 -17.70
N PRO A 19 -6.57 -13.97 -17.02
CA PRO A 19 -7.56 -13.06 -16.43
C PRO A 19 -7.03 -12.40 -15.15
N VAL A 20 -6.45 -11.21 -15.29
CA VAL A 20 -6.04 -10.35 -14.19
C VAL A 20 -7.14 -9.32 -13.95
N GLU A 21 -7.96 -9.52 -12.92
CA GLU A 21 -9.09 -8.64 -12.60
C GLU A 21 -8.65 -7.39 -11.86
N ILE A 22 -7.69 -7.52 -10.96
CA ILE A 22 -7.11 -6.44 -10.16
C ILE A 22 -5.60 -6.60 -10.20
N MET A 23 -4.89 -5.51 -10.41
CA MET A 23 -3.43 -5.50 -10.47
C MET A 23 -2.87 -4.88 -9.19
N PHE A 24 -1.97 -5.59 -8.54
CA PHE A 24 -1.39 -5.26 -7.25
C PHE A 24 -0.01 -4.61 -7.38
N GLN A 25 0.28 -3.62 -6.52
CA GLN A 25 1.64 -3.11 -6.30
C GLN A 25 1.76 -2.50 -4.91
N SER A 26 2.90 -2.71 -4.26
CA SER A 26 3.32 -1.95 -3.09
C SER A 26 3.84 -0.58 -3.51
N LEU A 27 3.44 0.48 -2.79
CA LEU A 27 3.88 1.85 -3.05
C LEU A 27 4.81 2.33 -1.94
N ALA A 28 5.70 3.24 -2.31
CA ALA A 28 6.54 3.99 -1.39
C ALA A 28 6.48 5.48 -1.70
N GLY A 29 6.65 6.30 -0.69
CA GLY A 29 6.58 7.76 -0.80
C GLY A 29 7.85 8.40 -1.33
N THR A 30 8.99 7.71 -1.25
CA THR A 30 10.23 8.16 -1.87
C THR A 30 10.49 7.42 -3.17
N GLN A 31 11.01 8.13 -4.16
CA GLN A 31 11.39 7.52 -5.44
C GLN A 31 12.47 6.44 -5.25
N ARG A 32 13.39 6.66 -4.31
CA ARG A 32 14.44 5.68 -4.03
C ARG A 32 13.88 4.35 -3.56
N THR A 33 12.95 4.35 -2.62
CA THR A 33 12.32 3.11 -2.16
C THR A 33 11.47 2.49 -3.26
N LEU A 34 10.67 3.29 -3.96
CA LEU A 34 9.79 2.79 -5.01
C LEU A 34 10.57 2.12 -6.14
N VAL A 35 11.66 2.73 -6.60
CA VAL A 35 12.45 2.23 -7.74
C VAL A 35 13.45 1.16 -7.31
N GLU A 36 14.23 1.41 -6.24
CA GLU A 36 15.35 0.55 -5.89
C GLU A 36 14.92 -0.68 -5.08
N GLU A 37 13.82 -0.61 -4.31
CA GLU A 37 13.36 -1.72 -3.47
C GLU A 37 12.14 -2.43 -4.06
N PHE A 38 11.22 -1.66 -4.66
CA PHE A 38 9.98 -2.22 -5.22
C PHE A 38 10.03 -2.43 -6.73
N ASP A 39 11.16 -2.13 -7.38
CA ASP A 39 11.36 -2.22 -8.85
C ASP A 39 10.16 -1.66 -9.62
N CYS A 40 9.63 -0.53 -9.17
CA CYS A 40 8.46 0.11 -9.71
C CYS A 40 8.70 1.61 -9.87
N ASP A 41 8.21 2.16 -10.96
CA ASP A 41 8.19 3.59 -11.22
C ASP A 41 6.82 4.04 -11.74
N ILE A 42 6.63 5.33 -11.89
CA ILE A 42 5.36 5.90 -12.36
C ILE A 42 5.06 5.47 -13.81
N GLU A 43 6.07 5.30 -14.64
CA GLU A 43 5.88 4.87 -16.04
C GLU A 43 5.34 3.45 -16.11
N LEU A 44 5.88 2.57 -15.27
CA LEU A 44 5.38 1.20 -15.14
C LEU A 44 3.95 1.17 -14.62
N LEU A 45 3.63 1.95 -13.59
CA LEU A 45 2.26 2.07 -13.07
C LEU A 45 1.29 2.58 -14.14
N ASP A 46 1.67 3.61 -14.87
CA ASP A 46 0.87 4.17 -15.98
C ASP A 46 0.66 3.14 -17.10
N ARG A 47 1.69 2.36 -17.42
CA ARG A 47 1.60 1.26 -18.41
C ARG A 47 0.64 0.17 -17.93
N CYS A 48 0.77 -0.26 -16.69
CA CYS A 48 -0.08 -1.28 -16.08
C CYS A 48 -1.54 -0.84 -16.04
N TYR A 49 -1.80 0.40 -15.60
CA TYR A 49 -3.14 0.94 -15.56
C TYR A 49 -3.80 0.99 -16.95
N ARG A 50 -3.05 1.45 -17.96
CA ARG A 50 -3.55 1.44 -19.36
C ARG A 50 -3.83 0.02 -19.85
N ALA A 51 -2.93 -0.92 -19.60
CA ALA A 51 -3.13 -2.31 -19.99
C ALA A 51 -4.39 -2.91 -19.35
N MET A 52 -4.66 -2.63 -18.09
CA MET A 52 -5.89 -3.04 -17.41
C MET A 52 -7.14 -2.39 -18.03
N ALA A 53 -7.06 -1.11 -18.38
CA ALA A 53 -8.18 -0.39 -19.01
C ALA A 53 -8.49 -0.91 -20.44
N GLU A 54 -7.49 -1.41 -21.13
CA GLU A 54 -7.63 -1.91 -22.52
C GLU A 54 -7.95 -3.40 -22.59
N ARG A 55 -7.37 -4.21 -21.72
CA ARG A 55 -7.37 -5.68 -21.81
C ARG A 55 -7.93 -6.40 -20.59
N GLY A 56 -8.05 -5.70 -19.44
CA GLY A 56 -8.55 -6.31 -18.20
C GLY A 56 -9.94 -6.90 -18.38
N PRO A 57 -10.24 -8.06 -17.76
CA PRO A 57 -11.52 -8.77 -17.95
C PRO A 57 -12.72 -7.97 -17.42
N LEU A 58 -12.51 -7.06 -16.48
CA LEU A 58 -13.57 -6.22 -15.90
C LEU A 58 -13.62 -4.79 -16.45
N ARG A 59 -12.84 -4.46 -17.49
CA ARG A 59 -12.69 -3.11 -18.04
C ARG A 59 -14.02 -2.41 -18.42
N ASP A 60 -15.01 -3.19 -18.80
CA ASP A 60 -16.33 -2.66 -19.18
C ASP A 60 -17.27 -2.47 -17.99
N ALA A 61 -16.95 -3.07 -16.84
CA ALA A 61 -17.78 -3.04 -15.63
C ALA A 61 -17.25 -2.08 -14.56
N VAL A 62 -15.94 -1.95 -14.42
CA VAL A 62 -15.29 -1.14 -13.38
C VAL A 62 -14.15 -0.30 -13.95
N ARG A 63 -13.73 0.72 -13.16
CA ARG A 63 -12.55 1.55 -13.45
C ARG A 63 -11.50 1.50 -12.35
N GLN A 64 -11.76 0.75 -11.29
CA GLN A 64 -10.85 0.53 -10.17
C GLN A 64 -10.10 -0.79 -10.39
N PHE A 65 -9.00 -0.72 -11.12
CA PHE A 65 -8.21 -1.90 -11.49
C PHE A 65 -7.01 -2.15 -10.60
N MET A 66 -6.66 -1.17 -9.77
CA MET A 66 -5.43 -1.21 -8.98
C MET A 66 -5.74 -1.50 -7.52
N TYR A 67 -4.95 -2.36 -6.94
CA TYR A 67 -4.87 -2.58 -5.51
C TYR A 67 -3.46 -2.20 -5.05
N PHE A 68 -3.37 -1.29 -4.10
CA PHE A 68 -2.08 -0.86 -3.56
C PHE A 68 -1.92 -1.27 -2.12
N GLU A 69 -0.70 -1.64 -1.76
CA GLU A 69 -0.27 -1.71 -0.37
C GLU A 69 0.72 -0.60 -0.07
N THR A 70 0.60 -0.03 1.11
CA THR A 70 1.50 0.95 1.67
C THR A 70 1.84 0.56 3.10
N GLY A 71 2.79 1.23 3.71
CA GLY A 71 3.09 1.00 5.12
C GLY A 71 3.92 2.13 5.67
N GLN A 72 3.37 2.85 6.64
CA GLN A 72 4.11 3.90 7.31
C GLN A 72 5.42 3.35 7.89
N GLY A 73 6.53 3.94 7.49
CA GLY A 73 7.86 3.52 7.92
C GLY A 73 8.62 2.62 6.95
N SER A 74 8.04 2.20 5.82
CA SER A 74 8.74 1.35 4.86
C SER A 74 10.05 1.99 4.36
N GLU A 75 10.06 3.28 4.06
CA GLU A 75 11.24 4.03 3.63
C GLU A 75 12.34 4.04 4.71
N TYR A 76 11.93 4.09 5.98
CA TYR A 76 12.85 4.02 7.12
C TYR A 76 13.46 2.63 7.27
N SER A 77 12.67 1.58 7.08
CA SER A 77 13.14 0.19 7.11
C SER A 77 14.24 -0.06 6.08
N TYR A 78 14.14 0.56 4.91
CA TYR A 78 15.16 0.47 3.86
C TYR A 78 16.26 1.53 3.98
N GLY A 79 16.16 2.49 4.92
CA GLY A 79 17.09 3.61 5.03
C GLY A 79 17.06 4.56 3.83
N LYS A 80 15.93 4.65 3.15
CA LYS A 80 15.77 5.43 1.90
C LYS A 80 14.66 6.49 2.00
N HIS A 81 14.49 7.06 3.19
CA HIS A 81 13.47 8.09 3.46
C HIS A 81 13.87 9.50 3.01
N ASP A 82 15.12 9.71 2.60
CA ASP A 82 15.66 11.00 2.09
C ASP A 82 15.44 12.18 3.05
N GLY A 83 15.43 11.93 4.37
CA GLY A 83 15.19 12.93 5.41
C GLY A 83 13.72 13.32 5.62
N ILE A 84 12.81 12.69 4.90
CA ILE A 84 11.36 12.91 5.03
C ILE A 84 10.83 12.07 6.20
N ASP A 85 9.90 12.59 6.98
CA ASP A 85 9.28 11.86 8.09
C ASP A 85 8.28 10.79 7.60
N MET A 86 7.97 9.81 8.47
CA MET A 86 7.14 8.65 8.12
C MET A 86 5.71 9.03 7.70
N THR A 87 5.13 10.03 8.33
CA THR A 87 3.77 10.48 8.00
C THR A 87 3.74 11.13 6.62
N THR A 88 4.75 11.93 6.31
CA THR A 88 4.86 12.59 5.01
C THR A 88 5.14 11.57 3.89
N THR A 89 5.99 10.57 4.13
CA THR A 89 6.21 9.52 3.12
C THR A 89 4.93 8.76 2.84
N GLU A 90 4.11 8.45 3.84
CA GLU A 90 2.82 7.79 3.64
C GLU A 90 1.81 8.69 2.89
N ALA A 91 1.79 9.99 3.18
CA ALA A 91 0.97 10.95 2.42
C ALA A 91 1.34 11.01 0.94
N LEU A 92 2.63 10.86 0.62
CA LEU A 92 3.11 10.76 -0.76
C LEU A 92 2.63 9.47 -1.44
N CYS A 93 2.64 8.33 -0.73
CA CYS A 93 2.06 7.08 -1.22
C CYS A 93 0.59 7.27 -1.60
N TYR A 94 -0.20 7.88 -0.73
CA TYR A 94 -1.62 8.12 -0.97
C TYR A 94 -1.86 9.10 -2.13
N THR A 95 -1.01 10.11 -2.27
CA THR A 95 -1.05 11.04 -3.40
C THR A 95 -0.81 10.30 -4.73
N LEU A 96 0.15 9.40 -4.76
CA LEU A 96 0.42 8.55 -5.91
C LEU A 96 -0.76 7.58 -6.19
N ALA A 97 -1.28 6.93 -5.15
CA ALA A 97 -2.41 6.00 -5.29
C ALA A 97 -3.64 6.67 -5.91
N ARG A 98 -3.97 7.90 -5.49
CA ARG A 98 -5.13 8.65 -6.02
C ARG A 98 -5.11 8.84 -7.53
N ARG A 99 -3.92 8.92 -8.14
CA ARG A 99 -3.76 9.06 -9.60
C ARG A 99 -4.44 7.93 -10.37
N TYR A 100 -4.54 6.75 -9.77
CA TYR A 100 -5.03 5.53 -10.41
C TYR A 100 -6.43 5.12 -9.97
N ASN A 101 -7.12 5.94 -9.16
CA ASN A 101 -8.47 5.62 -8.65
C ASN A 101 -8.57 4.15 -8.19
N PRO A 102 -7.81 3.72 -7.17
CA PRO A 102 -7.65 2.32 -6.85
C PRO A 102 -8.93 1.68 -6.31
N PHE A 103 -9.04 0.37 -6.46
CA PHE A 103 -10.06 -0.44 -5.79
C PHE A 103 -9.89 -0.34 -4.26
N MET A 104 -8.65 -0.42 -3.78
CA MET A 104 -8.31 -0.31 -2.38
C MET A 104 -6.85 0.10 -2.21
N VAL A 105 -6.58 0.87 -1.17
CA VAL A 105 -5.24 1.05 -0.61
C VAL A 105 -5.23 0.38 0.76
N ASN A 106 -4.46 -0.69 0.90
CA ASN A 106 -4.28 -1.38 2.16
C ASN A 106 -3.02 -0.89 2.86
N ASN A 107 -3.18 -0.21 3.99
CA ASN A 107 -2.04 0.19 4.81
C ASN A 107 -1.64 -0.99 5.71
N VAL A 108 -0.39 -1.38 5.64
CA VAL A 108 0.21 -2.44 6.45
C VAL A 108 1.17 -1.79 7.44
N THR A 109 0.68 -1.50 8.63
CA THR A 109 1.51 -0.90 9.68
C THR A 109 2.54 -1.91 10.18
N GLY A 110 3.76 -1.45 10.37
CA GLY A 110 4.87 -2.35 10.74
C GLY A 110 5.38 -3.18 9.56
N PHE A 111 5.14 -2.73 8.37
CA PHE A 111 5.55 -3.36 7.11
C PHE A 111 7.08 -3.52 7.03
N ILE A 112 7.56 -4.74 7.05
CA ILE A 112 8.97 -5.15 6.91
C ILE A 112 9.91 -4.49 7.94
N GLY A 113 10.53 -5.31 8.84
CA GLY A 113 11.52 -4.84 9.83
C GLY A 113 12.76 -4.18 9.22
N PRO A 114 13.56 -3.41 9.98
CA PRO A 114 13.43 -3.21 11.42
C PRO A 114 12.23 -2.35 11.79
N GLU A 115 11.65 -2.61 12.97
CA GLU A 115 10.43 -1.96 13.40
C GLU A 115 10.59 -0.46 13.56
N THR A 116 9.68 0.24 12.92
CA THR A 116 9.48 1.68 13.09
C THR A 116 8.47 1.99 14.19
N HIS A 117 7.63 1.03 14.56
CA HIS A 117 6.63 1.11 15.63
C HIS A 117 6.97 0.09 16.73
N ARG A 118 7.37 0.56 17.91
CA ARG A 118 7.91 -0.29 18.98
C ARG A 118 6.87 -0.71 20.01
N SER A 119 5.80 0.07 20.17
CA SER A 119 4.78 -0.13 21.19
C SER A 119 3.38 -0.19 20.60
N ASN A 120 2.44 -0.74 21.40
CA ASN A 120 1.02 -0.73 21.06
C ASN A 120 0.52 0.67 20.70
N MET A 121 0.93 1.69 21.48
CA MET A 121 0.47 3.06 21.27
C MET A 121 0.96 3.62 19.93
N GLU A 122 2.22 3.41 19.60
CA GLU A 122 2.78 3.85 18.31
C GLU A 122 2.07 3.18 17.15
N MET A 123 1.83 1.89 17.23
CA MET A 123 1.11 1.13 16.21
C MET A 123 -0.33 1.62 16.06
N ILE A 124 -1.06 1.81 17.15
CA ILE A 124 -2.46 2.30 17.14
C ILE A 124 -2.53 3.70 16.53
N LEU A 125 -1.68 4.62 16.97
CA LEU A 125 -1.67 6.00 16.48
C LEU A 125 -1.33 6.04 14.98
N SER A 126 -0.34 5.29 14.56
CA SER A 126 0.05 5.20 13.14
C SER A 126 -1.11 4.68 12.27
N ASN A 127 -1.73 3.58 12.70
CA ASN A 127 -2.90 3.03 11.99
C ASN A 127 -4.05 4.04 11.86
N LEU A 128 -4.41 4.70 12.96
CA LEU A 128 -5.48 5.70 12.93
C LEU A 128 -5.12 6.91 12.06
N GLN A 129 -3.87 7.39 12.17
CA GLN A 129 -3.37 8.50 11.37
C GLN A 129 -3.48 8.19 9.87
N ASP A 130 -3.00 7.03 9.46
CA ASP A 130 -3.00 6.61 8.07
C ASP A 130 -4.42 6.37 7.56
N HIS A 131 -5.25 5.73 8.37
CA HIS A 131 -6.65 5.49 8.03
C HIS A 131 -7.41 6.80 7.76
N PHE A 132 -7.33 7.74 8.70
CA PHE A 132 -7.98 9.05 8.53
C PHE A 132 -7.40 9.85 7.37
N MET A 133 -6.08 9.84 7.20
CA MET A 133 -5.43 10.52 6.09
C MET A 133 -5.92 9.97 4.74
N GLY A 134 -5.96 8.66 4.59
CA GLY A 134 -6.46 8.02 3.36
C GLY A 134 -7.94 8.35 3.10
N LYS A 135 -8.78 8.27 4.11
CA LYS A 135 -10.21 8.62 4.00
C LYS A 135 -10.43 10.09 3.65
N LEU A 136 -9.68 11.00 4.27
CA LEU A 136 -9.75 12.44 3.96
C LEU A 136 -9.29 12.74 2.52
N LEU A 137 -8.40 11.91 1.98
CA LEU A 137 -7.97 11.99 0.58
C LEU A 137 -8.94 11.30 -0.39
N GLY A 138 -10.01 10.69 0.10
CA GLY A 138 -11.02 10.01 -0.70
C GLY A 138 -10.60 8.63 -1.20
N LEU A 139 -9.66 7.98 -0.52
CA LEU A 139 -9.23 6.62 -0.86
C LEU A 139 -10.08 5.56 -0.17
N PRO A 140 -10.43 4.47 -0.84
CA PRO A 140 -10.98 3.28 -0.20
C PRO A 140 -9.86 2.58 0.58
N MET A 141 -9.94 2.65 1.92
CA MET A 141 -8.88 2.18 2.80
C MET A 141 -9.15 0.77 3.32
N GLY A 142 -8.15 -0.11 3.16
CA GLY A 142 -7.97 -1.29 3.97
C GLY A 142 -6.87 -1.06 5.00
N MET A 143 -6.96 -1.71 6.15
CA MET A 143 -5.95 -1.61 7.21
C MET A 143 -5.57 -2.99 7.69
N ALA A 144 -4.29 -3.23 7.80
CA ALA A 144 -3.72 -4.44 8.36
C ALA A 144 -2.81 -4.09 9.55
N PRO A 145 -3.36 -3.97 10.76
CA PRO A 145 -2.56 -3.79 11.96
C PRO A 145 -1.66 -5.01 12.12
N CYS A 146 -0.40 -4.86 11.88
CA CYS A 146 0.55 -5.96 11.97
C CYS A 146 1.80 -5.54 12.73
N TYR A 147 2.58 -6.54 13.12
CA TYR A 147 3.83 -6.37 13.81
C TYR A 147 4.79 -7.50 13.44
N THR A 148 6.06 -7.29 13.63
CA THR A 148 7.06 -8.35 13.52
C THR A 148 7.47 -8.84 14.93
N LEU A 149 8.25 -9.90 14.98
CA LEU A 149 8.70 -10.50 16.24
C LEU A 149 9.64 -9.61 17.08
N HIS A 150 10.10 -8.50 16.52
CA HIS A 150 11.05 -7.60 17.19
C HIS A 150 10.35 -6.43 17.94
N SER A 151 9.06 -6.24 17.74
CA SER A 151 8.30 -5.18 18.39
C SER A 151 7.71 -5.65 19.72
N GLU A 152 7.43 -4.70 20.61
CA GLU A 152 6.75 -4.95 21.89
C GLU A 152 5.22 -4.87 21.78
N ILE A 153 4.68 -5.08 20.58
CA ILE A 153 3.25 -5.04 20.33
C ILE A 153 2.61 -6.35 20.82
N THR A 154 1.55 -6.21 21.60
CA THR A 154 0.80 -7.35 22.14
C THR A 154 -0.42 -7.66 21.29
N LEU A 155 -0.95 -8.88 21.43
CA LEU A 155 -2.23 -9.28 20.83
C LEU A 155 -3.37 -8.34 21.23
N GLU A 156 -3.40 -7.90 22.50
CA GLU A 156 -4.38 -6.94 23.00
C GLU A 156 -4.27 -5.59 22.28
N GLY A 157 -3.04 -5.08 22.09
CA GLY A 157 -2.81 -3.85 21.33
C GLY A 157 -3.28 -3.95 19.88
N GLN A 158 -3.04 -5.08 19.25
CA GLN A 158 -3.51 -5.35 17.89
C GLN A 158 -5.05 -5.43 17.82
N GLN A 159 -5.68 -6.05 18.83
CA GLN A 159 -7.14 -6.10 18.92
C GLN A 159 -7.74 -4.70 19.09
N ILE A 160 -7.19 -3.88 19.98
CA ILE A 160 -7.64 -2.49 20.18
C ILE A 160 -7.50 -1.69 18.89
N ALA A 161 -6.37 -1.81 18.17
CA ALA A 161 -6.20 -1.15 16.88
C ALA A 161 -7.31 -1.56 15.90
N THR A 162 -7.58 -2.84 15.78
CA THR A 162 -8.60 -3.39 14.88
C THR A 162 -10.00 -2.86 15.23
N GLU A 163 -10.34 -2.83 16.52
CA GLU A 163 -11.64 -2.31 17.00
C GLU A 163 -11.80 -0.83 16.68
N LEU A 164 -10.76 -0.02 16.94
CA LEU A 164 -10.77 1.42 16.66
C LEU A 164 -10.87 1.71 15.15
N LEU A 165 -10.13 1.00 14.32
CA LEU A 165 -10.17 1.15 12.86
C LEU A 165 -11.51 0.72 12.27
N THR A 166 -12.14 -0.31 12.83
CA THR A 166 -13.45 -0.78 12.39
C THR A 166 -14.56 0.21 12.75
N ALA A 167 -14.38 0.95 13.86
CA ALA A 167 -15.33 1.97 14.32
C ALA A 167 -15.17 3.33 13.60
N ALA A 168 -14.03 3.58 12.99
CA ALA A 168 -13.69 4.84 12.31
C ALA A 168 -14.08 4.79 10.84
#